data_67daac78011b910923f885cb08bdcfad
#
_entry.id   67daac78011b910923f885cb08bdcfad
#
_cell.length_a   1.000
_cell.length_b   1.000
_cell.length_c   1.000
_cell.angle_alpha   90.00
_cell.angle_beta   90.00
_cell.angle_gamma   90.00
#
_symmetry.space_group_name_H-M   'P 1'
#
loop_
_entity.id
_entity.type
_entity.pdbx_description
1 polymer ?
#
loop_
_entity_poly.entity_id
_entity_poly.type
_entity_poly.pdbx_seq_one_letter_code
_entity_poly.pdbx_strand_id
1 'polypeptide(L)'
;MSQQDVEFRTLDGLTLRGWLYPAAQRGPALIMTQGFNSPKEMLLPDVAVWFQQRGFTALVYDNRTIGSSDGEPRNEVDPRKLVEDYHDALTFLSTHPLVDPERIVYWGNSFSAMIVLVAAAFDKRAAAVISVAPITTYILDPPEKGRAAMTLAMRDRVSRLAGNPPVYIPFVDQNGANPAGWGDNYSMGDFHRFLSNVVFTNQTTIQTYYHLVTWQPYGSMSLVSPTPVMVVTPGDDNISLPENQKKLFGMFDEPKTFLLVPGKGHMDCLAGEEMGDVLQKQLEFLTGLWP
;
A
#
# COMPACT_ATOMS: atom_id res chain seq x y z
N MET A 1 -14.14 -8.84 18.95
CA MET A 1 -13.78 -7.55 19.60
C MET A 1 -14.06 -6.43 18.62
N SER A 2 -14.49 -5.27 19.10
CA SER A 2 -14.93 -4.18 18.23
C SER A 2 -13.72 -3.40 17.66
N GLN A 3 -13.84 -2.99 16.42
CA GLN A 3 -13.01 -1.97 15.80
C GLN A 3 -13.08 -0.68 16.63
N GLN A 4 -11.95 0.03 16.70
CA GLN A 4 -11.81 1.31 17.41
C GLN A 4 -11.28 2.37 16.44
N ASP A 5 -11.93 3.54 16.41
CA ASP A 5 -11.37 4.68 15.68
C ASP A 5 -10.11 5.17 16.38
N VAL A 6 -9.06 5.40 15.60
CA VAL A 6 -7.79 5.93 16.09
C VAL A 6 -7.25 7.01 15.17
N GLU A 7 -6.46 7.90 15.74
CA GLU A 7 -5.69 8.90 14.99
C GLU A 7 -4.28 9.00 15.54
N PHE A 8 -3.33 9.34 14.69
CA PHE A 8 -1.95 9.58 15.08
C PHE A 8 -1.34 10.71 14.24
N ARG A 9 -0.31 11.33 14.81
CA ARG A 9 0.39 12.44 14.16
C ARG A 9 1.59 11.95 13.39
N THR A 10 1.78 12.51 12.21
CA THR A 10 3.02 12.38 11.43
C THR A 10 4.06 13.38 11.89
N LEU A 11 5.34 13.10 11.59
CA LEU A 11 6.45 13.99 11.93
C LEU A 11 6.27 15.39 11.30
N ASP A 12 5.67 15.48 10.11
CA ASP A 12 5.38 16.75 9.42
C ASP A 12 4.03 17.37 9.82
N GLY A 13 3.37 16.82 10.85
CA GLY A 13 2.26 17.46 11.55
C GLY A 13 0.85 17.15 11.05
N LEU A 14 0.68 16.25 10.08
CA LEU A 14 -0.64 15.77 9.67
C LEU A 14 -1.23 14.82 10.72
N THR A 15 -2.56 14.70 10.75
CA THR A 15 -3.25 13.66 11.48
C THR A 15 -3.72 12.58 10.51
N LEU A 16 -3.21 11.36 10.69
CA LEU A 16 -3.70 10.20 9.96
C LEU A 16 -4.75 9.47 10.81
N ARG A 17 -5.80 8.97 10.14
CA ARG A 17 -6.94 8.34 10.79
C ARG A 17 -7.15 6.93 10.29
N GLY A 18 -7.50 6.06 11.21
CA GLY A 18 -7.64 4.65 10.91
C GLY A 18 -8.51 3.91 11.91
N TRP A 19 -8.47 2.62 11.80
CA TRP A 19 -9.12 1.66 12.66
C TRP A 19 -8.11 0.74 13.30
N LEU A 20 -8.21 0.59 14.61
CA LEU A 20 -7.48 -0.41 15.35
C LEU A 20 -8.41 -1.59 15.64
N TYR A 21 -7.93 -2.77 15.34
CA TYR A 21 -8.53 -4.06 15.65
C TYR A 21 -7.68 -4.73 16.73
N PRO A 22 -7.94 -4.46 18.02
CA PRO A 22 -7.06 -4.94 19.09
C PRO A 22 -7.21 -6.45 19.29
N ALA A 23 -6.10 -7.16 19.47
CA ALA A 23 -6.10 -8.55 19.91
C ALA A 23 -6.64 -8.70 21.34
N ALA A 24 -6.99 -9.93 21.73
CA ALA A 24 -7.46 -10.21 23.09
C ALA A 24 -6.38 -10.07 24.16
N GLN A 25 -5.13 -10.25 23.76
CA GLN A 25 -3.96 -10.24 24.64
C GLN A 25 -2.81 -9.50 23.96
N ARG A 26 -1.82 -9.07 24.73
CA ARG A 26 -0.61 -8.47 24.19
C ARG A 26 0.13 -9.45 23.29
N GLY A 27 0.43 -9.01 22.07
CA GLY A 27 1.01 -9.85 21.04
C GLY A 27 1.51 -9.09 19.83
N PRO A 28 1.76 -9.80 18.72
CA PRO A 28 2.21 -9.19 17.48
C PRO A 28 1.16 -8.24 16.88
N ALA A 29 1.61 -7.35 15.99
CA ALA A 29 0.73 -6.42 15.33
C ALA A 29 1.07 -6.24 13.84
N LEU A 30 0.05 -5.83 13.05
CA LEU A 30 0.23 -5.44 11.65
C LEU A 30 -0.17 -3.98 11.45
N ILE A 31 0.59 -3.29 10.61
CA ILE A 31 0.25 -1.97 10.09
C ILE A 31 -0.09 -2.14 8.62
N MET A 32 -1.30 -1.72 8.24
CA MET A 32 -1.87 -2.00 6.92
C MET A 32 -2.36 -0.73 6.24
N THR A 33 -2.01 -0.55 4.97
CA THR A 33 -2.65 0.43 4.09
C THR A 33 -3.05 -0.18 2.76
N GLN A 34 -4.08 0.40 2.15
CA GLN A 34 -4.57 0.00 0.83
C GLN A 34 -3.69 0.58 -0.29
N GLY A 35 -3.85 0.03 -1.49
CA GLY A 35 -3.14 0.44 -2.69
C GLY A 35 -3.43 1.87 -3.15
N PHE A 36 -3.03 2.16 -4.38
CA PHE A 36 -3.06 3.51 -4.94
C PHE A 36 -4.42 4.16 -4.80
N ASN A 37 -4.45 5.36 -4.20
CA ASN A 37 -5.62 6.25 -4.10
C ASN A 37 -6.87 5.60 -3.48
N SER A 38 -6.72 4.46 -2.80
CA SER A 38 -7.83 3.68 -2.23
C SER A 38 -7.95 3.91 -0.73
N PRO A 39 -9.19 4.07 -0.21
CA PRO A 39 -9.42 4.25 1.21
C PRO A 39 -9.35 2.92 1.98
N LYS A 40 -9.17 3.02 3.29
CA LYS A 40 -9.03 1.87 4.22
C LYS A 40 -10.22 0.93 4.25
N GLU A 41 -11.39 1.41 3.87
CA GLU A 41 -12.63 0.62 3.81
C GLU A 41 -12.55 -0.50 2.77
N MET A 42 -11.69 -0.37 1.77
CA MET A 42 -11.61 -1.30 0.66
C MET A 42 -10.79 -2.54 1.04
N LEU A 43 -11.43 -3.70 1.18
CA LEU A 43 -10.85 -5.03 1.44
C LEU A 43 -10.12 -5.20 2.80
N LEU A 44 -9.48 -4.18 3.33
CA LEU A 44 -8.64 -4.31 4.52
C LEU A 44 -9.38 -4.67 5.81
N PRO A 45 -10.64 -4.25 6.05
CA PRO A 45 -11.37 -4.63 7.26
C PRO A 45 -11.46 -6.14 7.46
N ASP A 46 -11.77 -6.90 6.41
CA ASP A 46 -11.90 -8.35 6.49
C ASP A 46 -10.55 -9.03 6.77
N VAL A 47 -9.48 -8.53 6.14
CA VAL A 47 -8.10 -9.00 6.41
C VAL A 47 -7.70 -8.69 7.86
N ALA A 48 -7.99 -7.50 8.36
CA ALA A 48 -7.67 -7.09 9.73
C ALA A 48 -8.42 -7.94 10.76
N VAL A 49 -9.72 -8.19 10.55
CA VAL A 49 -10.54 -9.07 11.40
C VAL A 49 -10.01 -10.50 11.40
N TRP A 50 -9.60 -10.99 10.23
CA TRP A 50 -9.04 -12.34 10.12
C TRP A 50 -7.76 -12.51 10.97
N PHE A 51 -6.83 -11.53 10.94
CA PHE A 51 -5.64 -11.54 11.76
C PHE A 51 -5.93 -11.27 13.25
N GLN A 52 -6.88 -10.37 13.56
CA GLN A 52 -7.33 -10.12 14.94
C GLN A 52 -7.81 -11.39 15.63
N GLN A 53 -8.62 -12.21 14.95
CA GLN A 53 -9.11 -13.48 15.46
C GLN A 53 -8.00 -14.50 15.75
N ARG A 54 -6.79 -14.25 15.21
CA ARG A 54 -5.60 -15.09 15.38
C ARG A 54 -4.54 -14.48 16.27
N GLY A 55 -4.93 -13.47 17.05
CA GLY A 55 -4.11 -12.90 18.11
C GLY A 55 -3.19 -11.74 17.67
N PHE A 56 -3.41 -11.19 16.47
CA PHE A 56 -2.69 -10.01 16.00
C PHE A 56 -3.51 -8.74 16.21
N THR A 57 -2.93 -7.72 16.78
CA THR A 57 -3.53 -6.37 16.69
C THR A 57 -3.29 -5.83 15.28
N ALA A 58 -4.33 -5.31 14.61
CA ALA A 58 -4.18 -4.72 13.29
C ALA A 58 -4.55 -3.23 13.31
N LEU A 59 -3.66 -2.39 12.81
CA LEU A 59 -3.90 -0.99 12.50
C LEU A 59 -4.12 -0.86 11.00
N VAL A 60 -5.30 -0.39 10.60
CA VAL A 60 -5.65 -0.07 9.21
C VAL A 60 -5.89 1.44 9.13
N TYR A 61 -5.14 2.17 8.32
CA TYR A 61 -5.33 3.62 8.23
C TYR A 61 -5.41 4.11 6.78
N ASP A 62 -6.06 5.26 6.59
CA ASP A 62 -6.03 5.98 5.32
C ASP A 62 -4.67 6.64 5.13
N ASN A 63 -4.04 6.40 4.00
CA ASN A 63 -2.87 7.18 3.59
C ASN A 63 -3.17 8.68 3.61
N ARG A 64 -2.15 9.52 3.84
CA ARG A 64 -2.30 10.99 3.74
C ARG A 64 -3.01 11.38 2.45
N THR A 65 -3.79 12.43 2.48
CA THR A 65 -4.59 12.96 1.38
C THR A 65 -5.79 12.11 0.95
N ILE A 66 -5.93 10.88 1.48
CA ILE A 66 -6.97 9.90 1.13
C ILE A 66 -7.98 9.78 2.28
N GLY A 67 -9.21 9.42 1.96
CA GLY A 67 -10.25 9.10 2.94
C GLY A 67 -10.39 10.14 4.04
N SER A 68 -10.31 9.71 5.30
CA SER A 68 -10.46 10.55 6.49
C SER A 68 -9.15 11.17 7.00
N SER A 69 -7.97 10.76 6.49
CA SER A 69 -6.68 11.32 6.86
C SER A 69 -6.48 12.73 6.32
N ASP A 70 -5.72 13.55 7.05
CA ASP A 70 -5.35 14.91 6.63
C ASP A 70 -4.45 14.90 5.39
N GLY A 71 -4.24 16.07 4.85
CA GLY A 71 -3.31 16.33 3.74
C GLY A 71 -4.01 16.99 2.55
N GLU A 72 -3.33 18.00 2.02
CA GLU A 72 -3.75 18.77 0.85
C GLU A 72 -2.59 18.89 -0.15
N PRO A 73 -2.87 18.86 -1.44
CA PRO A 73 -4.19 18.64 -2.07
C PRO A 73 -4.72 17.23 -1.83
N ARG A 74 -6.07 17.08 -1.76
CA ARG A 74 -6.67 15.73 -1.64
C ARG A 74 -6.29 14.87 -2.84
N ASN A 75 -6.11 13.56 -2.60
CA ASN A 75 -5.77 12.58 -3.64
C ASN A 75 -4.44 12.87 -4.38
N GLU A 76 -3.53 13.63 -3.77
CA GLU A 76 -2.14 13.74 -4.23
C GLU A 76 -1.29 12.67 -3.55
N VAL A 77 -0.71 11.76 -4.33
CA VAL A 77 0.06 10.63 -3.81
C VAL A 77 1.56 10.90 -4.00
N ASP A 78 2.31 11.00 -2.91
CA ASP A 78 3.78 11.01 -2.92
C ASP A 78 4.29 9.76 -2.19
N PRO A 79 4.88 8.78 -2.89
CA PRO A 79 5.34 7.53 -2.29
C PRO A 79 6.38 7.73 -1.18
N ARG A 80 7.21 8.77 -1.26
CA ARG A 80 8.19 9.07 -0.21
C ARG A 80 7.52 9.45 1.10
N LYS A 81 6.43 10.22 1.01
CA LYS A 81 5.65 10.59 2.19
C LYS A 81 4.88 9.43 2.79
N LEU A 82 4.40 8.51 1.95
CA LEU A 82 3.75 7.29 2.44
C LEU A 82 4.75 6.36 3.19
N VAL A 83 6.00 6.32 2.76
CA VAL A 83 7.07 5.61 3.49
C VAL A 83 7.26 6.23 4.89
N GLU A 84 7.37 7.56 4.98
CA GLU A 84 7.47 8.27 6.26
C GLU A 84 6.26 7.98 7.17
N ASP A 85 5.03 7.94 6.62
CA ASP A 85 3.81 7.63 7.35
C ASP A 85 3.84 6.25 8.02
N TYR A 86 4.45 5.24 7.39
CA TYR A 86 4.63 3.92 7.98
C TYR A 86 5.58 3.96 9.20
N HIS A 87 6.63 4.78 9.17
CA HIS A 87 7.52 4.97 10.32
C HIS A 87 6.78 5.59 11.51
N ASP A 88 5.92 6.58 11.23
CA ASP A 88 5.12 7.26 12.25
C ASP A 88 4.01 6.33 12.79
N ALA A 89 3.37 5.56 11.92
CA ALA A 89 2.38 4.54 12.31
C ALA A 89 3.01 3.46 13.23
N LEU A 90 4.24 3.02 12.94
CA LEU A 90 4.97 2.08 13.80
C LEU A 90 5.25 2.70 15.15
N THR A 91 5.70 3.95 15.19
CA THR A 91 5.96 4.68 16.44
C THR A 91 4.68 4.80 17.28
N PHE A 92 3.55 5.14 16.66
CA PHE A 92 2.25 5.16 17.34
C PHE A 92 1.86 3.78 17.88
N LEU A 93 1.91 2.75 17.04
CA LEU A 93 1.43 1.43 17.41
C LEU A 93 2.31 0.75 18.46
N SER A 94 3.63 1.03 18.47
CA SER A 94 4.58 0.48 19.45
C SER A 94 4.28 0.90 20.89
N THR A 95 3.52 1.97 21.12
CA THR A 95 3.12 2.44 22.45
C THR A 95 1.82 1.83 22.94
N HIS A 96 1.11 1.07 22.08
CA HIS A 96 -0.18 0.51 22.46
C HIS A 96 -0.03 -0.67 23.44
N PRO A 97 -0.81 -0.73 24.55
CA PRO A 97 -0.62 -1.73 25.63
C PRO A 97 -0.71 -3.19 25.17
N LEU A 98 -1.53 -3.47 24.13
CA LEU A 98 -1.73 -4.81 23.59
C LEU A 98 -0.73 -5.19 22.49
N VAL A 99 0.24 -4.32 22.19
CA VAL A 99 1.23 -4.56 21.13
C VAL A 99 2.60 -4.90 21.74
N ASP A 100 3.21 -5.93 21.22
CA ASP A 100 4.61 -6.22 21.43
C ASP A 100 5.44 -5.43 20.40
N PRO A 101 6.20 -4.41 20.79
CA PRO A 101 6.92 -3.53 19.87
C PRO A 101 8.00 -4.27 19.05
N GLU A 102 8.48 -5.43 19.52
CA GLU A 102 9.46 -6.26 18.81
C GLU A 102 8.81 -7.17 17.75
N ARG A 103 7.46 -7.16 17.64
CA ARG A 103 6.71 -8.01 16.72
C ARG A 103 5.69 -7.22 15.89
N ILE A 104 6.09 -6.04 15.39
CA ILE A 104 5.27 -5.22 14.49
C ILE A 104 5.65 -5.52 13.04
N VAL A 105 4.66 -5.83 12.22
CA VAL A 105 4.79 -6.20 10.82
C VAL A 105 4.30 -5.07 9.92
N TYR A 106 5.06 -4.69 8.92
CA TYR A 106 4.57 -3.87 7.82
C TYR A 106 3.83 -4.75 6.81
N TRP A 107 2.60 -4.38 6.50
CA TRP A 107 1.77 -5.08 5.53
C TRP A 107 1.21 -4.09 4.51
N GLY A 108 1.33 -4.39 3.24
CA GLY A 108 0.83 -3.52 2.16
C GLY A 108 0.29 -4.31 0.99
N ASN A 109 -0.73 -3.74 0.32
CA ASN A 109 -1.33 -4.30 -0.88
C ASN A 109 -1.11 -3.38 -2.08
N SER A 110 -0.82 -3.95 -3.25
CA SER A 110 -0.72 -3.24 -4.52
C SER A 110 0.37 -2.14 -4.44
N PHE A 111 0.01 -0.88 -4.58
CA PHE A 111 0.94 0.24 -4.47
C PHE A 111 1.59 0.30 -3.07
N SER A 112 0.81 0.13 -2.01
CA SER A 112 1.35 0.10 -0.65
C SER A 112 2.26 -1.10 -0.39
N ALA A 113 2.16 -2.18 -1.16
CA ALA A 113 3.08 -3.29 -1.09
C ALA A 113 4.53 -2.90 -1.42
N MET A 114 4.76 -1.97 -2.34
CA MET A 114 6.10 -1.42 -2.58
C MET A 114 6.49 -0.39 -1.51
N ILE A 115 5.53 0.39 -0.99
CA ILE A 115 5.79 1.35 0.09
C ILE A 115 6.34 0.64 1.33
N VAL A 116 5.73 -0.47 1.76
CA VAL A 116 6.19 -1.23 2.94
C VAL A 116 7.58 -1.84 2.75
N LEU A 117 7.93 -2.24 1.53
CA LEU A 117 9.28 -2.74 1.22
C LEU A 117 10.32 -1.65 1.43
N VAL A 118 10.06 -0.44 0.91
CA VAL A 118 10.96 0.70 1.10
C VAL A 118 10.97 1.14 2.56
N ALA A 119 9.83 1.16 3.25
CA ALA A 119 9.78 1.48 4.67
C ALA A 119 10.64 0.51 5.50
N ALA A 120 10.53 -0.81 5.26
CA ALA A 120 11.32 -1.83 5.96
C ALA A 120 12.83 -1.79 5.60
N ALA A 121 13.18 -1.26 4.42
CA ALA A 121 14.57 -1.05 4.05
C ALA A 121 15.28 -0.06 4.99
N PHE A 122 14.57 0.93 5.50
CA PHE A 122 15.13 2.01 6.32
C PHE A 122 14.73 1.95 7.80
N ASP A 123 13.59 1.34 8.15
CA ASP A 123 13.15 1.21 9.54
C ASP A 123 13.27 -0.23 10.03
N LYS A 124 14.33 -0.51 10.77
CA LYS A 124 14.63 -1.83 11.32
C LYS A 124 13.85 -2.19 12.58
N ARG A 125 12.92 -1.33 13.03
CA ARG A 125 11.95 -1.69 14.06
C ARG A 125 10.84 -2.60 13.54
N ALA A 126 10.62 -2.62 12.21
CA ALA A 126 9.71 -3.59 11.60
C ALA A 126 10.29 -5.00 11.71
N ALA A 127 9.57 -5.89 12.41
CA ALA A 127 9.99 -7.26 12.67
C ALA A 127 9.85 -8.18 11.46
N ALA A 128 8.97 -7.84 10.52
CA ALA A 128 8.79 -8.51 9.23
C ALA A 128 8.03 -7.58 8.26
N VAL A 129 8.04 -7.94 6.97
CA VAL A 129 7.23 -7.25 5.97
C VAL A 129 6.50 -8.25 5.07
N ILE A 130 5.22 -7.98 4.81
CA ILE A 130 4.38 -8.72 3.87
C ILE A 130 3.95 -7.76 2.76
N SER A 131 4.34 -8.09 1.54
CA SER A 131 4.09 -7.32 0.32
C SER A 131 3.16 -8.12 -0.60
N VAL A 132 1.90 -7.69 -0.74
CA VAL A 132 0.87 -8.40 -1.51
C VAL A 132 0.67 -7.71 -2.86
N ALA A 133 0.87 -8.43 -3.96
CA ALA A 133 0.73 -7.93 -5.32
C ALA A 133 1.46 -6.59 -5.58
N PRO A 134 2.76 -6.47 -5.27
CA PRO A 134 3.47 -5.19 -5.36
C PRO A 134 3.45 -4.61 -6.77
N ILE A 135 3.15 -3.31 -6.88
CA ILE A 135 3.29 -2.59 -8.14
C ILE A 135 4.78 -2.46 -8.47
N THR A 136 5.16 -2.91 -9.66
CA THR A 136 6.56 -2.98 -10.11
C THR A 136 6.88 -2.03 -11.25
N THR A 137 5.97 -1.14 -11.65
CA THR A 137 6.18 -0.20 -12.76
C THR A 137 6.00 1.23 -12.29
N TYR A 138 7.02 2.05 -12.48
CA TYR A 138 7.07 3.48 -12.14
C TYR A 138 7.44 4.32 -13.36
N ILE A 139 7.03 3.88 -14.53
CA ILE A 139 7.18 4.60 -15.80
C ILE A 139 5.80 4.90 -16.37
N LEU A 140 5.71 5.89 -17.23
CA LEU A 140 4.50 6.24 -17.98
C LEU A 140 4.67 5.78 -19.40
N ASP A 141 3.76 4.94 -19.88
CA ASP A 141 3.80 4.34 -21.21
C ASP A 141 2.46 4.58 -21.93
N PRO A 142 2.42 4.87 -23.21
CA PRO A 142 3.58 5.05 -24.08
C PRO A 142 4.32 6.39 -23.78
N PRO A 143 5.58 6.53 -24.20
CA PRO A 143 6.43 7.69 -23.84
C PRO A 143 5.86 9.07 -24.18
N GLU A 144 5.02 9.19 -25.18
CA GLU A 144 4.34 10.44 -25.54
C GLU A 144 3.30 10.84 -24.47
N LYS A 145 2.54 9.91 -23.90
CA LYS A 145 1.64 10.18 -22.76
C LYS A 145 2.44 10.64 -21.56
N GLY A 146 3.55 9.97 -21.25
CA GLY A 146 4.44 10.35 -20.17
C GLY A 146 5.02 11.76 -20.33
N ARG A 147 5.48 12.12 -21.53
CA ARG A 147 5.96 13.49 -21.82
C ARG A 147 4.85 14.52 -21.66
N ALA A 148 3.65 14.21 -22.13
CA ALA A 148 2.49 15.11 -21.98
C ALA A 148 2.12 15.29 -20.51
N ALA A 149 2.07 14.22 -19.72
CA ALA A 149 1.81 14.26 -18.30
C ALA A 149 2.86 15.09 -17.53
N MET A 150 4.14 14.89 -17.81
CA MET A 150 5.23 15.68 -17.19
C MET A 150 5.18 17.16 -17.59
N THR A 151 4.84 17.46 -18.84
CA THR A 151 4.65 18.85 -19.31
C THR A 151 3.48 19.51 -18.54
N LEU A 152 2.37 18.78 -18.38
CA LEU A 152 1.23 19.27 -17.62
C LEU A 152 1.57 19.44 -16.13
N ALA A 153 2.32 18.51 -15.54
CA ALA A 153 2.77 18.61 -14.14
C ALA A 153 3.65 19.86 -13.92
N MET A 154 4.52 20.21 -14.85
CA MET A 154 5.33 21.44 -14.73
C MET A 154 4.46 22.71 -14.89
N ARG A 155 3.49 22.71 -15.77
CA ARG A 155 2.52 23.84 -15.91
C ARG A 155 1.67 23.99 -14.65
N ASP A 156 1.17 22.88 -14.09
CA ASP A 156 0.44 22.86 -12.82
C ASP A 156 1.28 23.44 -11.69
N ARG A 157 2.56 23.05 -11.59
CA ARG A 157 3.50 23.58 -10.60
C ARG A 157 3.63 25.10 -10.66
N VAL A 158 3.78 25.65 -11.86
CA VAL A 158 3.84 27.11 -12.08
C VAL A 158 2.53 27.77 -11.69
N SER A 159 1.39 27.17 -12.07
CA SER A 159 0.05 27.67 -11.77
C SER A 159 -0.21 27.68 -10.25
N ARG A 160 0.14 26.62 -9.55
CA ARG A 160 0.00 26.52 -8.07
C ARG A 160 0.87 27.56 -7.34
N LEU A 161 2.06 27.84 -7.82
CA LEU A 161 2.89 28.92 -7.27
C LEU A 161 2.26 30.30 -7.43
N ALA A 162 1.38 30.49 -8.41
CA ALA A 162 0.56 31.70 -8.59
C ALA A 162 -0.75 31.67 -7.77
N GLY A 163 -0.95 30.66 -6.90
CA GLY A 163 -2.13 30.54 -6.02
C GLY A 163 -3.33 29.83 -6.65
N ASN A 164 -3.19 29.25 -7.83
CA ASN A 164 -4.28 28.50 -8.47
C ASN A 164 -4.45 27.10 -7.87
N PRO A 165 -5.65 26.49 -7.97
CA PRO A 165 -5.89 25.13 -7.51
C PRO A 165 -5.10 24.10 -8.35
N PRO A 166 -4.83 22.90 -7.79
CA PRO A 166 -4.14 21.84 -8.50
C PRO A 166 -4.96 21.29 -9.66
N VAL A 167 -4.27 20.81 -10.70
CA VAL A 167 -4.91 20.09 -11.81
C VAL A 167 -5.16 18.66 -11.41
N TYR A 168 -6.44 18.25 -11.44
CA TYR A 168 -6.87 16.86 -11.24
C TYR A 168 -7.12 16.17 -12.57
N ILE A 169 -6.76 14.89 -12.64
CA ILE A 169 -7.12 14.01 -13.74
C ILE A 169 -7.72 12.72 -13.18
N PRO A 170 -8.60 12.01 -13.93
CA PRO A 170 -9.10 10.73 -13.48
C PRO A 170 -7.96 9.71 -13.37
N PHE A 171 -8.05 8.79 -12.41
CA PHE A 171 -7.12 7.66 -12.33
C PHE A 171 -7.37 6.69 -13.50
N VAL A 172 -8.65 6.43 -13.80
CA VAL A 172 -9.06 5.61 -14.95
C VAL A 172 -10.12 6.38 -15.73
N ASP A 173 -9.94 6.54 -17.02
CA ASP A 173 -10.92 7.20 -17.90
C ASP A 173 -12.12 6.28 -18.23
N GLN A 174 -13.06 6.78 -19.01
CA GLN A 174 -14.26 6.04 -19.41
C GLN A 174 -13.98 4.79 -20.27
N ASN A 175 -12.77 4.67 -20.82
CA ASN A 175 -12.32 3.52 -21.62
C ASN A 175 -11.48 2.53 -20.80
N GLY A 176 -11.29 2.77 -19.50
CA GLY A 176 -10.46 1.94 -18.63
C GLY A 176 -8.96 2.24 -18.68
N ALA A 177 -8.54 3.30 -19.39
CA ALA A 177 -7.14 3.67 -19.51
C ALA A 177 -6.73 4.76 -18.50
N ASN A 178 -5.47 4.74 -18.06
CA ASN A 178 -4.91 5.83 -17.28
C ASN A 178 -4.47 6.97 -18.22
N PRO A 179 -4.96 8.22 -18.05
CA PRO A 179 -4.64 9.33 -18.95
C PRO A 179 -3.16 9.71 -18.98
N ALA A 180 -2.43 9.47 -17.89
CA ALA A 180 -0.99 9.73 -17.83
C ALA A 180 -0.14 8.56 -18.36
N GLY A 181 -0.77 7.40 -18.66
CA GLY A 181 -0.07 6.21 -19.15
C GLY A 181 0.59 5.39 -18.03
N TRP A 182 0.04 5.41 -16.82
CA TRP A 182 0.53 4.57 -15.73
C TRP A 182 -0.36 3.33 -15.58
N GLY A 183 0.04 2.26 -16.28
CA GLY A 183 -0.71 1.01 -16.32
C GLY A 183 -1.99 1.10 -17.17
N ASP A 184 -2.09 0.30 -18.21
CA ASP A 184 -3.24 0.34 -19.15
C ASP A 184 -4.25 -0.80 -18.91
N ASN A 185 -4.02 -1.65 -17.90
CA ASN A 185 -4.82 -2.85 -17.67
C ASN A 185 -5.81 -2.73 -16.51
N TYR A 186 -6.07 -1.51 -16.04
CA TYR A 186 -7.08 -1.29 -15.02
C TYR A 186 -8.47 -1.38 -15.64
N SER A 187 -9.32 -2.23 -15.08
CA SER A 187 -10.72 -2.28 -15.42
C SER A 187 -11.54 -1.60 -14.34
N MET A 188 -12.34 -0.60 -14.70
CA MET A 188 -13.31 -0.02 -13.76
C MET A 188 -14.28 -1.07 -13.24
N GLY A 189 -14.59 -2.11 -14.05
CA GLY A 189 -15.42 -3.23 -13.61
C GLY A 189 -14.80 -4.00 -12.44
N ASP A 190 -13.50 -4.22 -12.46
CA ASP A 190 -12.80 -4.87 -11.36
C ASP A 190 -12.76 -3.98 -10.11
N PHE A 191 -12.56 -2.68 -10.26
CA PHE A 191 -12.67 -1.74 -9.15
C PHE A 191 -14.09 -1.70 -8.56
N HIS A 192 -15.12 -1.61 -9.40
CA HIS A 192 -16.53 -1.57 -8.94
C HIS A 192 -16.92 -2.82 -8.15
N ARG A 193 -16.38 -3.98 -8.45
CA ARG A 193 -16.61 -5.22 -7.70
C ARG A 193 -16.21 -5.09 -6.22
N PHE A 194 -15.18 -4.29 -5.91
CA PHE A 194 -14.66 -4.08 -4.56
C PHE A 194 -15.11 -2.77 -3.91
N LEU A 195 -15.85 -1.94 -4.64
CA LEU A 195 -16.29 -0.62 -4.20
C LEU A 195 -17.76 -0.57 -3.73
N SER A 196 -18.45 -1.70 -3.63
CA SER A 196 -19.91 -1.74 -3.42
C SER A 196 -20.43 -0.97 -2.19
N ASN A 197 -19.55 -0.64 -1.23
CA ASN A 197 -19.88 0.18 -0.04
C ASN A 197 -18.77 1.19 0.30
N VAL A 198 -17.94 1.55 -0.68
CA VAL A 198 -16.76 2.38 -0.48
C VAL A 198 -16.84 3.62 -1.37
N VAL A 199 -16.62 4.79 -0.79
CA VAL A 199 -16.52 6.03 -1.55
C VAL A 199 -15.12 6.13 -2.13
N PHE A 200 -14.97 5.68 -3.36
CA PHE A 200 -13.72 5.82 -4.13
C PHE A 200 -13.77 7.09 -5.00
N THR A 201 -12.77 7.93 -4.87
CA THR A 201 -12.62 9.13 -5.69
C THR A 201 -11.72 8.82 -6.89
N ASN A 202 -12.33 8.67 -8.07
CA ASN A 202 -11.60 8.39 -9.31
C ASN A 202 -10.90 9.64 -9.85
N GLN A 203 -10.03 10.24 -9.02
CA GLN A 203 -9.18 11.36 -9.44
C GLN A 203 -7.90 11.41 -8.62
N THR A 204 -6.85 11.96 -9.21
CA THR A 204 -5.62 12.31 -8.50
C THR A 204 -5.03 13.58 -9.11
N THR A 205 -4.13 14.25 -8.41
CA THR A 205 -3.46 15.41 -9.00
C THR A 205 -2.45 14.98 -10.05
N ILE A 206 -2.18 15.83 -11.02
CA ILE A 206 -1.14 15.55 -12.02
C ILE A 206 0.26 15.45 -11.37
N GLN A 207 0.49 16.10 -10.21
CA GLN A 207 1.75 16.00 -9.46
C GLN A 207 2.01 14.58 -8.96
N THR A 208 0.99 13.79 -8.71
CA THR A 208 1.13 12.37 -8.36
C THR A 208 2.01 11.63 -9.38
N TYR A 209 1.79 11.84 -10.66
CA TYR A 209 2.59 11.16 -11.69
C TYR A 209 4.04 11.67 -11.75
N TYR A 210 4.28 12.94 -11.43
CA TYR A 210 5.65 13.43 -11.23
C TYR A 210 6.32 12.73 -10.04
N HIS A 211 5.61 12.58 -8.91
CA HIS A 211 6.12 11.86 -7.74
C HIS A 211 6.42 10.40 -8.06
N LEU A 212 5.53 9.72 -8.80
CA LEU A 212 5.70 8.33 -9.21
C LEU A 212 6.96 8.11 -10.07
N VAL A 213 7.13 8.89 -11.14
CA VAL A 213 8.27 8.68 -12.07
C VAL A 213 9.61 9.10 -11.49
N THR A 214 9.60 10.00 -10.51
CA THR A 214 10.83 10.42 -9.80
C THR A 214 11.19 9.53 -8.63
N TRP A 215 10.29 8.59 -8.25
CA TRP A 215 10.54 7.62 -7.21
C TRP A 215 11.09 6.33 -7.80
N GLN A 216 12.31 5.96 -7.39
CA GLN A 216 13.01 4.78 -7.90
C GLN A 216 13.34 3.83 -6.74
N PRO A 217 12.38 2.96 -6.32
CA PRO A 217 12.49 2.19 -5.07
C PRO A 217 13.49 1.04 -5.13
N TYR A 218 13.83 0.57 -6.34
CA TYR A 218 14.60 -0.67 -6.51
C TYR A 218 16.00 -0.65 -5.88
N GLY A 219 16.64 0.52 -5.82
CA GLY A 219 17.97 0.68 -5.22
C GLY A 219 18.02 0.39 -3.71
N SER A 220 16.88 0.31 -3.02
CA SER A 220 16.80 0.03 -1.59
C SER A 220 16.42 -1.42 -1.26
N MET A 221 16.15 -2.28 -2.23
CA MET A 221 15.60 -3.62 -1.97
C MET A 221 16.57 -4.53 -1.22
N SER A 222 17.87 -4.48 -1.49
CA SER A 222 18.88 -5.23 -0.72
C SER A 222 18.99 -4.75 0.74
N LEU A 223 18.57 -3.50 1.02
CA LEU A 223 18.57 -2.96 2.37
C LEU A 223 17.38 -3.46 3.22
N VAL A 224 16.43 -4.20 2.66
CA VAL A 224 15.34 -4.83 3.44
C VAL A 224 15.91 -5.84 4.42
N SER A 225 16.92 -6.63 4.02
CA SER A 225 17.63 -7.53 4.91
C SER A 225 18.27 -6.77 6.11
N PRO A 226 18.31 -7.33 7.32
CA PRO A 226 17.87 -8.67 7.72
C PRO A 226 16.38 -8.81 8.06
N THR A 227 15.55 -7.80 7.80
CA THR A 227 14.10 -7.89 8.04
C THR A 227 13.48 -8.98 7.15
N PRO A 228 12.83 -10.01 7.73
CA PRO A 228 12.17 -11.05 6.95
C PRO A 228 11.10 -10.48 6.03
N VAL A 229 11.14 -10.87 4.75
CA VAL A 229 10.19 -10.39 3.73
C VAL A 229 9.41 -11.53 3.10
N MET A 230 8.08 -11.34 2.99
CA MET A 230 7.23 -12.22 2.18
C MET A 230 6.62 -11.43 1.04
N VAL A 231 6.79 -11.92 -0.19
CA VAL A 231 6.11 -11.41 -1.38
C VAL A 231 5.02 -12.39 -1.80
N VAL A 232 3.78 -11.91 -1.81
CA VAL A 232 2.60 -12.67 -2.26
C VAL A 232 2.25 -12.20 -3.66
N THR A 233 2.34 -13.09 -4.64
CA THR A 233 2.17 -12.78 -6.06
C THR A 233 0.94 -13.50 -6.62
N PRO A 234 -0.12 -12.79 -7.06
CA PRO A 234 -1.21 -13.38 -7.82
C PRO A 234 -0.71 -13.94 -9.16
N GLY A 235 -1.07 -15.17 -9.49
CA GLY A 235 -0.54 -15.86 -10.68
C GLY A 235 -1.04 -15.30 -12.00
N ASP A 236 -2.24 -14.70 -12.01
CA ASP A 236 -2.90 -14.11 -13.18
C ASP A 236 -2.99 -12.58 -13.07
N ASP A 237 -2.05 -11.96 -12.35
CA ASP A 237 -1.97 -10.51 -12.19
C ASP A 237 -1.63 -9.84 -13.52
N ASN A 238 -2.59 -9.08 -14.06
CA ASN A 238 -2.44 -8.33 -15.31
C ASN A 238 -2.11 -6.83 -15.08
N ILE A 239 -2.09 -6.37 -13.84
CA ILE A 239 -1.74 -4.99 -13.45
C ILE A 239 -0.24 -4.90 -13.12
N SER A 240 0.26 -5.84 -12.33
CA SER A 240 1.67 -5.98 -12.00
C SER A 240 2.11 -7.40 -12.31
N LEU A 241 2.67 -7.62 -13.48
CA LEU A 241 2.94 -8.95 -14.02
C LEU A 241 3.76 -9.82 -13.05
N PRO A 242 3.38 -11.11 -12.86
CA PRO A 242 4.02 -12.02 -11.91
C PRO A 242 5.54 -12.16 -12.12
N GLU A 243 5.99 -12.14 -13.39
CA GLU A 243 7.41 -12.19 -13.71
C GLU A 243 8.19 -10.96 -13.21
N ASN A 244 7.56 -9.77 -13.18
CA ASN A 244 8.19 -8.57 -12.64
C ASN A 244 8.21 -8.59 -11.11
N GLN A 245 7.16 -9.10 -10.46
CA GLN A 245 7.15 -9.33 -9.02
C GLN A 245 8.20 -10.37 -8.62
N LYS A 246 8.42 -11.40 -9.43
CA LYS A 246 9.50 -12.39 -9.21
C LYS A 246 10.90 -11.79 -9.41
N LYS A 247 11.08 -10.87 -10.37
CA LYS A 247 12.33 -10.11 -10.52
C LYS A 247 12.59 -9.23 -9.29
N LEU A 248 11.56 -8.52 -8.80
CA LEU A 248 11.64 -7.76 -7.55
C LEU A 248 12.07 -8.66 -6.38
N PHE A 249 11.43 -9.82 -6.21
CA PHE A 249 11.81 -10.81 -5.18
C PHE A 249 13.28 -11.22 -5.27
N GLY A 250 13.81 -11.32 -6.47
CA GLY A 250 15.24 -11.63 -6.70
C GLY A 250 16.22 -10.57 -6.20
N MET A 251 15.74 -9.34 -5.88
CA MET A 251 16.57 -8.23 -5.39
C MET A 251 16.76 -8.23 -3.88
N PHE A 252 15.98 -9.01 -3.13
CA PHE A 252 16.14 -9.13 -1.69
C PHE A 252 17.24 -10.15 -1.36
N ASP A 253 17.95 -9.86 -0.26
CA ASP A 253 18.75 -10.86 0.43
C ASP A 253 17.89 -11.66 1.42
N GLU A 254 18.42 -12.77 1.96
CA GLU A 254 17.71 -13.56 2.97
C GLU A 254 17.58 -12.79 4.31
N PRO A 255 16.52 -13.07 5.13
CA PRO A 255 15.49 -14.10 4.92
C PRO A 255 14.32 -13.61 4.06
N LYS A 256 13.90 -14.38 3.07
CA LYS A 256 12.81 -14.04 2.15
C LYS A 256 11.94 -15.22 1.77
N THR A 257 10.66 -14.97 1.52
CA THR A 257 9.68 -15.99 1.12
C THR A 257 8.87 -15.52 -0.08
N PHE A 258 8.71 -16.36 -1.09
CA PHE A 258 7.88 -16.08 -2.26
C PHE A 258 6.65 -16.98 -2.27
N LEU A 259 5.46 -16.39 -2.28
CA LEU A 259 4.20 -17.10 -2.42
C LEU A 259 3.54 -16.75 -3.76
N LEU A 260 3.55 -17.70 -4.70
CA LEU A 260 2.72 -17.61 -5.91
C LEU A 260 1.33 -18.15 -5.60
N VAL A 261 0.27 -17.40 -5.97
CA VAL A 261 -1.13 -17.79 -5.80
C VAL A 261 -1.76 -18.00 -7.18
N PRO A 262 -1.80 -19.23 -7.70
CA PRO A 262 -2.30 -19.50 -9.05
C PRO A 262 -3.77 -19.12 -9.21
N GLY A 263 -4.18 -18.73 -10.41
CA GLY A 263 -5.58 -18.44 -10.75
C GLY A 263 -6.16 -17.19 -10.10
N LYS A 264 -5.31 -16.32 -9.52
CA LYS A 264 -5.73 -15.07 -8.88
C LYS A 264 -5.25 -13.86 -9.66
N GLY A 265 -6.16 -12.93 -9.90
CA GLY A 265 -5.84 -11.59 -10.40
C GLY A 265 -5.39 -10.66 -9.29
N HIS A 266 -5.03 -9.43 -9.67
CA HIS A 266 -4.40 -8.43 -8.80
C HIS A 266 -5.08 -8.22 -7.43
N MET A 267 -6.40 -8.16 -7.40
CA MET A 267 -7.19 -7.91 -6.17
C MET A 267 -7.73 -9.18 -5.52
N ASP A 268 -7.64 -10.32 -6.18
CA ASP A 268 -8.36 -11.53 -5.78
C ASP A 268 -7.73 -12.26 -4.59
N CYS A 269 -6.46 -11.98 -4.28
CA CYS A 269 -5.80 -12.53 -3.09
C CYS A 269 -6.40 -12.04 -1.76
N LEU A 270 -7.15 -10.95 -1.79
CA LEU A 270 -7.74 -10.32 -0.59
C LEU A 270 -9.27 -10.42 -0.56
N ALA A 271 -9.87 -11.23 -1.41
CA ALA A 271 -11.31 -11.37 -1.53
C ALA A 271 -11.74 -12.81 -1.84
N GLY A 272 -13.03 -13.09 -1.59
CA GLY A 272 -13.64 -14.39 -1.89
C GLY A 272 -13.28 -15.51 -0.91
N GLU A 273 -13.73 -16.72 -1.25
CA GLU A 273 -13.66 -17.89 -0.35
C GLU A 273 -12.20 -18.31 -0.04
N GLU A 274 -11.29 -18.13 -0.99
CA GLU A 274 -9.89 -18.56 -0.84
C GLU A 274 -8.98 -17.52 -0.17
N MET A 275 -9.51 -16.34 0.18
CA MET A 275 -8.75 -15.32 0.94
C MET A 275 -8.14 -15.94 2.20
N GLY A 276 -8.91 -16.78 2.91
CA GLY A 276 -8.45 -17.44 4.13
C GLY A 276 -7.20 -18.28 3.95
N ASP A 277 -7.06 -18.98 2.84
CA ASP A 277 -5.89 -19.82 2.54
C ASP A 277 -4.64 -18.97 2.28
N VAL A 278 -4.79 -17.86 1.55
CA VAL A 278 -3.69 -16.92 1.30
C VAL A 278 -3.23 -16.26 2.59
N LEU A 279 -4.16 -15.85 3.45
CA LEU A 279 -3.85 -15.27 4.76
C LEU A 279 -3.26 -16.31 5.72
N GLN A 280 -3.66 -17.57 5.61
CA GLN A 280 -3.09 -18.67 6.40
C GLN A 280 -1.60 -18.86 6.07
N LYS A 281 -1.19 -18.76 4.80
CA LYS A 281 0.23 -18.81 4.42
C LYS A 281 1.03 -17.63 4.95
N GLN A 282 0.42 -16.45 5.02
CA GLN A 282 1.05 -15.28 5.66
C GLN A 282 1.20 -15.49 7.18
N LEU A 283 0.18 -16.08 7.83
CA LEU A 283 0.25 -16.43 9.26
C LEU A 283 1.35 -17.46 9.53
N GLU A 284 1.45 -18.53 8.71
CA GLU A 284 2.50 -19.53 8.81
C GLU A 284 3.90 -18.91 8.70
N PHE A 285 4.10 -17.97 7.76
CA PHE A 285 5.34 -17.21 7.66
C PHE A 285 5.63 -16.46 8.97
N LEU A 286 4.68 -15.69 9.49
CA LEU A 286 4.88 -14.88 10.70
C LEU A 286 5.12 -15.75 11.95
N THR A 287 4.33 -16.81 12.14
CA THR A 287 4.49 -17.70 13.30
C THR A 287 5.79 -18.50 13.25
N GLY A 288 6.32 -18.76 12.07
CA GLY A 288 7.63 -19.38 11.89
C GLY A 288 8.81 -18.50 12.33
N LEU A 289 8.61 -17.17 12.38
CA LEU A 289 9.62 -16.22 12.85
C LEU A 289 9.69 -16.16 14.38
N TRP A 290 8.60 -16.47 15.07
CA TRP A 290 8.46 -16.31 16.52
C TRP A 290 7.90 -17.61 17.14
N PRO A 291 8.76 -18.63 17.30
CA PRO A 291 8.36 -19.93 17.86
C PRO A 291 7.88 -19.86 19.31
#